data_435066a21a6e7fcb2f9852c259a1779f
#
_entry.id   435066a21a6e7fcb2f9852c259a1779f
#
_cell.length_a   1.000
_cell.length_b   1.000
_cell.length_c   1.000
_cell.angle_alpha   90.00
_cell.angle_beta   90.00
_cell.angle_gamma   90.00
#
_symmetry.space_group_name_H-M   'P 1'
#
loop_
_entity.id
_entity.type
_entity.pdbx_description
1 polymer ?
#
loop_
_entity_poly.entity_id
_entity_poly.type
_entity_poly.pdbx_seq_one_letter_code
_entity_poly.pdbx_strand_id
1 'polypeptide(L)'
;MMSTRFNNKVALVTGAGSGIGRSTALLLAQQGAKVVVSDINLDAAEKVAAEIIAAGGHAVANKTDTSHPEEMKQAVEFAVESFGALHLAFNNAGILGEVNPIAELSIDAWRRVIDINLNAVFYGLHYQIPALLKSGGGAIVNTASILGLVGTKNISGYVAAKHGVTGLTKNASLEYADQGIRINSVHPGYIQTPLIGEFEESELVKLHPVGRLGKPEEVAQVVAFLLSDEASFVTGSQYTVDGSYTSQ
;
A
#
# COMPACT_ATOMS: atom_id res chain seq x y z
N MET A 1 -26.50 -3.14 6.42
CA MET A 1 -25.88 -4.47 6.35
C MET A 1 -24.41 -4.27 6.08
N MET A 2 -23.52 -4.92 6.85
CA MET A 2 -22.09 -4.95 6.50
C MET A 2 -21.97 -5.69 5.15
N SER A 3 -21.14 -5.16 4.26
CA SER A 3 -20.78 -5.83 3.01
C SER A 3 -20.01 -7.12 3.36
N THR A 4 -20.28 -8.22 2.67
CA THR A 4 -19.63 -9.52 2.92
C THR A 4 -18.51 -9.83 1.93
N ARG A 5 -17.99 -8.80 1.25
CA ARG A 5 -17.03 -8.91 0.13
C ARG A 5 -15.75 -9.67 0.52
N PHE A 6 -15.29 -9.50 1.77
CA PHE A 6 -14.07 -10.09 2.28
C PHE A 6 -14.30 -11.05 3.46
N ASN A 7 -15.51 -11.64 3.56
CA ASN A 7 -15.79 -12.60 4.60
C ASN A 7 -14.74 -13.73 4.60
N ASN A 8 -14.25 -14.08 5.80
CA ASN A 8 -13.21 -15.09 6.01
C ASN A 8 -11.84 -14.79 5.36
N LYS A 9 -11.64 -13.60 4.81
CA LYS A 9 -10.32 -13.18 4.32
C LYS A 9 -9.52 -12.49 5.44
N VAL A 10 -8.22 -12.73 5.44
CA VAL A 10 -7.25 -12.07 6.32
C VAL A 10 -6.42 -11.12 5.47
N ALA A 11 -6.31 -9.87 5.89
CA ALA A 11 -5.56 -8.82 5.20
C ALA A 11 -4.43 -8.29 6.08
N LEU A 12 -3.24 -8.13 5.51
CA LEU A 12 -2.12 -7.38 6.10
C LEU A 12 -2.00 -6.03 5.37
N VAL A 13 -2.06 -4.93 6.12
CA VAL A 13 -1.91 -3.57 5.58
C VAL A 13 -0.73 -2.89 6.26
N THR A 14 0.28 -2.47 5.50
CA THR A 14 1.46 -1.75 6.02
C THR A 14 1.28 -0.24 5.91
N GLY A 15 1.89 0.54 6.83
CA GLY A 15 1.66 1.97 6.94
C GLY A 15 0.18 2.28 7.23
N ALA A 16 -0.44 1.43 8.03
CA ALA A 16 -1.89 1.45 8.27
C ALA A 16 -2.33 2.36 9.41
N GLY A 17 -1.41 3.03 10.09
CA GLY A 17 -1.70 3.99 11.16
C GLY A 17 -2.27 5.32 10.67
N SER A 18 -2.15 5.66 9.39
CA SER A 18 -2.61 6.93 8.84
C SER A 18 -2.94 6.85 7.34
N GLY A 19 -3.50 7.93 6.79
CA GLY A 19 -3.69 8.17 5.35
C GLY A 19 -4.38 7.03 4.61
N ILE A 20 -3.81 6.64 3.46
CA ILE A 20 -4.37 5.61 2.56
C ILE A 20 -4.42 4.25 3.25
N GLY A 21 -3.35 3.89 4.00
CA GLY A 21 -3.29 2.61 4.72
C GLY A 21 -4.41 2.48 5.75
N ARG A 22 -4.63 3.52 6.57
CA ARG A 22 -5.72 3.56 7.55
C ARG A 22 -7.08 3.44 6.87
N SER A 23 -7.36 4.26 5.84
CA SER A 23 -8.64 4.22 5.12
C SER A 23 -8.89 2.86 4.49
N THR A 24 -7.84 2.21 3.96
CA THR A 24 -7.95 0.85 3.40
C THR A 24 -8.22 -0.18 4.50
N ALA A 25 -7.52 -0.14 5.62
CA ALA A 25 -7.71 -1.07 6.74
C ALA A 25 -9.16 -1.01 7.28
N LEU A 26 -9.69 0.21 7.47
CA LEU A 26 -11.07 0.44 7.90
C LEU A 26 -12.07 -0.10 6.88
N LEU A 27 -11.87 0.17 5.59
CA LEU A 27 -12.77 -0.28 4.52
C LEU A 27 -12.79 -1.80 4.38
N LEU A 28 -11.61 -2.46 4.41
CA LEU A 28 -11.52 -3.92 4.34
C LEU A 28 -12.24 -4.58 5.52
N ALA A 29 -12.04 -4.05 6.74
CA ALA A 29 -12.72 -4.55 7.92
C ALA A 29 -14.25 -4.34 7.86
N GLN A 30 -14.71 -3.17 7.40
CA GLN A 30 -16.13 -2.88 7.17
C GLN A 30 -16.76 -3.85 6.16
N GLN A 31 -15.96 -4.37 5.23
CA GLN A 31 -16.37 -5.34 4.21
C GLN A 31 -16.12 -6.80 4.63
N GLY A 32 -15.82 -7.06 5.91
CA GLY A 32 -15.79 -8.39 6.50
C GLY A 32 -14.40 -9.04 6.61
N ALA A 33 -13.31 -8.35 6.24
CA ALA A 33 -11.96 -8.87 6.44
C ALA A 33 -11.55 -8.82 7.92
N LYS A 34 -10.70 -9.79 8.31
CA LYS A 34 -9.86 -9.69 9.52
C LYS A 34 -8.58 -8.95 9.14
N VAL A 35 -8.24 -7.87 9.83
CA VAL A 35 -7.17 -6.97 9.40
C VAL A 35 -6.01 -6.94 10.39
N VAL A 36 -4.80 -7.17 9.90
CA VAL A 36 -3.56 -6.82 10.61
C VAL A 36 -3.19 -5.39 10.22
N VAL A 37 -3.31 -4.49 11.18
CA VAL A 37 -2.95 -3.08 11.06
C VAL A 37 -1.49 -2.94 11.43
N SER A 38 -0.61 -2.83 10.42
CA SER A 38 0.84 -2.80 10.62
C SER A 38 1.39 -1.40 10.36
N ASP A 39 2.14 -0.86 11.31
CA ASP A 39 2.77 0.47 11.19
C ASP A 39 4.06 0.51 12.01
N ILE A 40 4.99 1.40 11.65
CA ILE A 40 6.18 1.67 12.47
C ILE A 40 5.82 2.34 13.80
N ASN A 41 4.72 3.10 13.82
CA ASN A 41 4.11 3.70 15.01
C ASN A 41 3.03 2.77 15.55
N LEU A 42 3.36 1.99 16.57
CA LEU A 42 2.44 1.04 17.21
C LEU A 42 1.18 1.73 17.75
N ASP A 43 1.31 2.88 18.41
CA ASP A 43 0.17 3.60 18.99
C ASP A 43 -0.84 4.02 17.92
N ALA A 44 -0.36 4.39 16.72
CA ALA A 44 -1.22 4.72 15.59
C ALA A 44 -1.93 3.46 15.06
N ALA A 45 -1.21 2.35 14.94
CA ALA A 45 -1.80 1.07 14.53
C ALA A 45 -2.86 0.57 15.53
N GLU A 46 -2.58 0.67 16.84
CA GLU A 46 -3.52 0.29 17.92
C GLU A 46 -4.81 1.13 17.89
N LYS A 47 -4.70 2.43 17.64
CA LYS A 47 -5.87 3.31 17.48
C LYS A 47 -6.76 2.85 16.32
N VAL A 48 -6.17 2.55 15.16
CA VAL A 48 -6.93 2.08 14.00
C VAL A 48 -7.55 0.71 14.25
N ALA A 49 -6.82 -0.21 14.88
CA ALA A 49 -7.36 -1.51 15.26
C ALA A 49 -8.53 -1.37 16.24
N ALA A 50 -8.42 -0.49 17.23
CA ALA A 50 -9.51 -0.18 18.17
C ALA A 50 -10.75 0.41 17.48
N GLU A 51 -10.57 1.30 16.50
CA GLU A 51 -11.67 1.83 15.68
C GLU A 51 -12.39 0.71 14.92
N ILE A 52 -11.64 -0.22 14.31
CA ILE A 52 -12.22 -1.36 13.61
C ILE A 52 -13.03 -2.24 14.57
N ILE A 53 -12.49 -2.54 15.74
CA ILE A 53 -13.15 -3.38 16.75
C ILE A 53 -14.41 -2.68 17.28
N ALA A 54 -14.34 -1.39 17.56
CA ALA A 54 -15.50 -0.60 18.01
C ALA A 54 -16.64 -0.56 16.98
N ALA A 55 -16.29 -0.64 15.67
CA ALA A 55 -17.25 -0.75 14.58
C ALA A 55 -17.79 -2.19 14.36
N GLY A 56 -17.38 -3.16 15.19
CA GLY A 56 -17.81 -4.57 15.10
C GLY A 56 -16.98 -5.42 14.14
N GLY A 57 -15.85 -4.93 13.64
CA GLY A 57 -14.90 -5.67 12.80
C GLY A 57 -13.86 -6.44 13.64
N HIS A 58 -12.92 -7.08 12.95
CA HIS A 58 -11.83 -7.83 13.56
C HIS A 58 -10.48 -7.26 13.13
N ALA A 59 -9.67 -6.81 14.07
CA ALA A 59 -8.33 -6.30 13.79
C ALA A 59 -7.36 -6.60 14.95
N VAL A 60 -6.08 -6.68 14.59
CA VAL A 60 -4.94 -6.67 15.53
C VAL A 60 -3.92 -5.66 15.03
N ALA A 61 -3.22 -5.01 15.95
CA ALA A 61 -2.14 -4.09 15.63
C ALA A 61 -0.79 -4.81 15.67
N ASN A 62 0.13 -4.39 14.80
CA ASN A 62 1.50 -4.89 14.75
C ASN A 62 2.46 -3.72 14.50
N LYS A 63 3.57 -3.67 15.27
CA LYS A 63 4.67 -2.76 14.99
C LYS A 63 5.59 -3.39 13.94
N THR A 64 5.85 -2.66 12.84
CA THR A 64 6.73 -3.15 11.77
C THR A 64 7.45 -1.99 11.11
N ASP A 65 8.76 -2.00 11.16
CA ASP A 65 9.59 -1.23 10.24
C ASP A 65 9.80 -2.05 8.96
N THR A 66 9.08 -1.67 7.91
CA THR A 66 9.08 -2.40 6.64
C THR A 66 10.43 -2.37 5.90
N SER A 67 11.37 -1.49 6.29
CA SER A 67 12.72 -1.46 5.75
C SER A 67 13.60 -2.62 6.25
N HIS A 68 13.14 -3.37 7.27
CA HIS A 68 13.83 -4.52 7.83
C HIS A 68 13.16 -5.83 7.38
N PRO A 69 13.86 -6.70 6.61
CA PRO A 69 13.25 -7.92 6.08
C PRO A 69 12.72 -8.86 7.16
N GLU A 70 13.41 -8.97 8.30
CA GLU A 70 12.98 -9.83 9.40
C GLU A 70 11.69 -9.32 10.08
N GLU A 71 11.50 -7.99 10.21
CA GLU A 71 10.26 -7.44 10.75
C GLU A 71 9.09 -7.66 9.79
N MET A 72 9.32 -7.56 8.47
CA MET A 72 8.32 -7.89 7.46
C MET A 72 7.93 -9.37 7.51
N LYS A 73 8.90 -10.27 7.69
CA LYS A 73 8.65 -11.69 7.92
C LYS A 73 7.77 -11.91 9.15
N GLN A 74 8.15 -11.29 10.28
CA GLN A 74 7.39 -11.38 11.53
C GLN A 74 5.96 -10.84 11.39
N ALA A 75 5.75 -9.78 10.59
CA ALA A 75 4.41 -9.25 10.34
C ALA A 75 3.52 -10.25 9.58
N VAL A 76 4.09 -10.98 8.62
CA VAL A 76 3.37 -12.05 7.90
C VAL A 76 3.08 -13.24 8.82
N GLU A 77 4.06 -13.68 9.61
CA GLU A 77 3.88 -14.74 10.60
C GLU A 77 2.82 -14.37 11.63
N PHE A 78 2.84 -13.15 12.14
CA PHE A 78 1.84 -12.61 13.07
C PHE A 78 0.42 -12.62 12.48
N ALA A 79 0.27 -12.33 11.17
CA ALA A 79 -1.04 -12.43 10.51
C ALA A 79 -1.58 -13.87 10.50
N VAL A 80 -0.70 -14.82 10.20
CA VAL A 80 -1.06 -16.25 10.18
C VAL A 80 -1.33 -16.76 11.59
N GLU A 81 -0.54 -16.39 12.58
CA GLU A 81 -0.74 -16.77 13.98
C GLU A 81 -2.05 -16.21 14.55
N SER A 82 -2.35 -14.94 14.26
CA SER A 82 -3.53 -14.27 14.78
C SER A 82 -4.84 -14.75 14.16
N PHE A 83 -4.83 -15.08 12.87
CA PHE A 83 -6.07 -15.31 12.11
C PHE A 83 -6.09 -16.62 11.30
N GLY A 84 -5.02 -17.41 11.34
CA GLY A 84 -4.93 -18.73 10.72
C GLY A 84 -4.49 -18.74 9.26
N ALA A 85 -4.43 -17.57 8.59
CA ALA A 85 -4.10 -17.46 7.16
C ALA A 85 -3.66 -16.05 6.78
N LEU A 86 -3.17 -15.89 5.53
CA LEU A 86 -3.05 -14.59 4.85
C LEU A 86 -3.63 -14.73 3.45
N HIS A 87 -4.58 -13.88 3.08
CA HIS A 87 -5.26 -13.91 1.78
C HIS A 87 -5.04 -12.63 0.97
N LEU A 88 -4.87 -11.49 1.65
CA LEU A 88 -4.79 -10.17 1.05
C LEU A 88 -3.62 -9.41 1.66
N ALA A 89 -2.87 -8.67 0.82
CA ALA A 89 -1.82 -7.80 1.31
C ALA A 89 -1.88 -6.44 0.61
N PHE A 90 -1.70 -5.37 1.38
CA PHE A 90 -1.53 -4.02 0.87
C PHE A 90 -0.20 -3.45 1.33
N ASN A 91 0.79 -3.45 0.44
CA ASN A 91 2.12 -2.88 0.67
C ASN A 91 2.04 -1.36 0.42
N ASN A 92 1.78 -0.60 1.50
CA ASN A 92 1.48 0.82 1.39
C ASN A 92 2.49 1.71 2.13
N ALA A 93 3.24 1.20 3.10
CA ALA A 93 4.24 2.00 3.81
C ALA A 93 5.19 2.74 2.84
N GLY A 94 5.49 3.99 3.14
CA GLY A 94 6.38 4.79 2.30
C GLY A 94 6.64 6.18 2.88
N ILE A 95 7.71 6.81 2.41
CA ILE A 95 8.12 8.18 2.75
C ILE A 95 8.44 8.96 1.47
N LEU A 96 8.37 10.30 1.54
CA LEU A 96 8.78 11.16 0.44
C LEU A 96 10.33 11.24 0.35
N GLY A 97 11.00 11.34 1.50
CA GLY A 97 12.43 11.58 1.59
C GLY A 97 12.78 13.07 1.46
N GLU A 98 14.08 13.35 1.29
CA GLU A 98 14.58 14.71 1.10
C GLU A 98 14.20 15.25 -0.28
N VAL A 99 13.91 16.57 -0.32
CA VAL A 99 13.57 17.32 -1.54
C VAL A 99 14.78 18.15 -1.95
N ASN A 100 15.63 17.57 -2.81
CA ASN A 100 16.86 18.20 -3.30
C ASN A 100 17.11 17.84 -4.77
N PRO A 101 17.77 18.71 -5.56
CA PRO A 101 18.31 18.33 -6.86
C PRO A 101 19.19 17.09 -6.76
N ILE A 102 19.19 16.24 -7.80
CA ILE A 102 19.87 14.94 -7.77
C ILE A 102 21.35 15.01 -7.39
N ALA A 103 22.04 16.07 -7.78
CA ALA A 103 23.46 16.27 -7.45
C ALA A 103 23.70 16.65 -5.98
N GLU A 104 22.67 17.12 -5.29
CA GLU A 104 22.72 17.60 -3.90
C GLU A 104 22.08 16.61 -2.92
N LEU A 105 21.35 15.60 -3.44
CA LEU A 105 20.75 14.58 -2.61
C LEU A 105 21.80 13.72 -1.93
N SER A 106 21.75 13.60 -0.60
CA SER A 106 22.69 12.77 0.13
C SER A 106 22.51 11.27 -0.21
N ILE A 107 23.62 10.51 -0.20
CA ILE A 107 23.59 9.07 -0.46
C ILE A 107 22.74 8.34 0.59
N ASP A 108 22.75 8.80 1.83
CA ASP A 108 21.99 8.15 2.90
C ASP A 108 20.48 8.45 2.78
N ALA A 109 20.10 9.67 2.37
CA ALA A 109 18.70 9.96 2.04
C ALA A 109 18.20 9.12 0.86
N TRP A 110 19.02 8.97 -0.18
CA TRP A 110 18.71 8.07 -1.30
C TRP A 110 18.48 6.62 -0.79
N ARG A 111 19.42 6.05 -0.04
CA ARG A 111 19.33 4.69 0.49
C ARG A 111 18.06 4.49 1.31
N ARG A 112 17.79 5.42 2.24
CA ARG A 112 16.60 5.36 3.10
C ARG A 112 15.29 5.33 2.29
N VAL A 113 15.19 6.16 1.24
CA VAL A 113 14.00 6.19 0.39
C VAL A 113 13.85 4.88 -0.39
N ILE A 114 14.94 4.35 -0.95
CA ILE A 114 14.94 3.05 -1.65
C ILE A 114 14.56 1.91 -0.69
N ASP A 115 15.12 1.88 0.51
CA ASP A 115 14.83 0.83 1.48
C ASP A 115 13.35 0.80 1.88
N ILE A 116 12.76 1.95 2.17
CA ILE A 116 11.36 2.03 2.63
C ILE A 116 10.36 1.94 1.49
N ASN A 117 10.63 2.52 0.30
CA ASN A 117 9.63 2.59 -0.77
C ASN A 117 9.74 1.46 -1.81
N LEU A 118 10.90 0.82 -1.93
CA LEU A 118 11.15 -0.24 -2.93
C LEU A 118 11.51 -1.57 -2.27
N ASN A 119 12.58 -1.61 -1.47
CA ASN A 119 13.04 -2.85 -0.85
C ASN A 119 11.97 -3.43 0.08
N ALA A 120 11.24 -2.60 0.82
CA ALA A 120 10.13 -3.03 1.67
C ALA A 120 9.00 -3.73 0.87
N VAL A 121 8.71 -3.26 -0.36
CA VAL A 121 7.73 -3.93 -1.23
C VAL A 121 8.25 -5.30 -1.69
N PHE A 122 9.54 -5.39 -2.01
CA PHE A 122 10.17 -6.67 -2.31
C PHE A 122 10.11 -7.63 -1.12
N TYR A 123 10.45 -7.17 0.10
CA TYR A 123 10.35 -7.99 1.31
C TYR A 123 8.91 -8.43 1.57
N GLY A 124 7.95 -7.52 1.37
CA GLY A 124 6.52 -7.85 1.43
C GLY A 124 6.17 -9.00 0.49
N LEU A 125 6.45 -8.85 -0.81
CA LEU A 125 6.19 -9.89 -1.80
C LEU A 125 6.88 -11.22 -1.43
N HIS A 126 8.15 -11.17 -1.02
CA HIS A 126 8.96 -12.34 -0.69
C HIS A 126 8.35 -13.21 0.42
N TYR A 127 7.82 -12.59 1.47
CA TYR A 127 7.23 -13.31 2.61
C TYR A 127 5.72 -13.54 2.49
N GLN A 128 4.99 -12.62 1.84
CA GLN A 128 3.54 -12.72 1.66
C GLN A 128 3.16 -13.82 0.66
N ILE A 129 3.87 -13.93 -0.47
CA ILE A 129 3.53 -14.90 -1.54
C ILE A 129 3.49 -16.34 -1.02
N PRO A 130 4.50 -16.86 -0.28
CA PRO A 130 4.42 -18.20 0.29
C PRO A 130 3.25 -18.40 1.26
N ALA A 131 2.87 -17.38 2.02
CA ALA A 131 1.75 -17.43 2.95
C ALA A 131 0.40 -17.45 2.20
N LEU A 132 0.27 -16.63 1.12
CA LEU A 132 -0.91 -16.64 0.25
C LEU A 132 -1.07 -17.99 -0.46
N LEU A 133 0.00 -18.59 -0.98
CA LEU A 133 -0.04 -19.91 -1.60
C LEU A 133 -0.53 -20.98 -0.64
N LYS A 134 -0.06 -20.97 0.61
CA LYS A 134 -0.54 -21.90 1.67
C LYS A 134 -2.01 -21.68 2.01
N SER A 135 -2.53 -20.47 1.80
CA SER A 135 -3.93 -20.11 2.03
C SER A 135 -4.85 -20.37 0.81
N GLY A 136 -4.29 -20.93 -0.28
CA GLY A 136 -5.04 -21.26 -1.50
C GLY A 136 -5.10 -20.13 -2.53
N GLY A 137 -4.16 -19.18 -2.47
CA GLY A 137 -4.08 -18.02 -3.35
C GLY A 137 -4.57 -16.73 -2.68
N GLY A 138 -4.66 -15.65 -3.47
CA GLY A 138 -5.10 -14.36 -2.95
C GLY A 138 -4.72 -13.16 -3.81
N ALA A 139 -4.64 -11.97 -3.19
CA ALA A 139 -4.31 -10.75 -3.92
C ALA A 139 -3.36 -9.83 -3.14
N ILE A 140 -2.45 -9.20 -3.87
CA ILE A 140 -1.53 -8.19 -3.36
C ILE A 140 -1.73 -6.89 -4.15
N VAL A 141 -1.77 -5.76 -3.45
CA VAL A 141 -1.70 -4.44 -4.06
C VAL A 141 -0.48 -3.71 -3.51
N ASN A 142 0.32 -3.14 -4.41
CA ASN A 142 1.49 -2.34 -4.06
C ASN A 142 1.21 -0.86 -4.32
N THR A 143 1.53 0.01 -3.37
CA THR A 143 1.41 1.45 -3.54
C THR A 143 2.62 1.98 -4.33
N ALA A 144 2.42 2.23 -5.62
CA ALA A 144 3.33 3.03 -6.42
C ALA A 144 3.01 4.54 -6.25
N SER A 145 2.87 5.28 -7.33
CA SER A 145 2.52 6.70 -7.38
C SER A 145 2.32 7.09 -8.86
N ILE A 146 1.70 8.23 -9.15
CA ILE A 146 1.87 8.90 -10.45
C ILE A 146 3.36 9.01 -10.80
N LEU A 147 4.22 9.20 -9.80
CA LEU A 147 5.67 9.26 -9.94
C LEU A 147 6.36 7.89 -10.12
N GLY A 148 5.60 6.84 -10.29
CA GLY A 148 6.02 5.55 -10.83
C GLY A 148 5.72 5.41 -12.33
N LEU A 149 5.14 6.47 -12.96
CA LEU A 149 4.79 6.55 -14.37
C LEU A 149 5.44 7.76 -15.06
N VAL A 150 5.57 8.89 -14.33
CA VAL A 150 6.17 10.13 -14.80
C VAL A 150 7.23 10.64 -13.81
N GLY A 151 8.07 11.58 -14.27
CA GLY A 151 9.09 12.21 -13.42
C GLY A 151 8.61 13.51 -12.77
N THR A 152 9.33 13.94 -11.74
CA THR A 152 9.23 15.29 -11.17
C THR A 152 10.59 15.74 -10.64
N LYS A 153 10.74 17.05 -10.38
CA LYS A 153 11.99 17.61 -9.88
C LYS A 153 12.21 17.30 -8.39
N ASN A 154 13.46 17.21 -7.98
CA ASN A 154 13.96 17.26 -6.61
C ASN A 154 13.63 16.07 -5.69
N ILE A 155 12.99 15.02 -6.17
CA ILE A 155 12.67 13.80 -5.38
C ILE A 155 13.05 12.53 -6.15
N SER A 156 14.26 12.52 -6.69
CA SER A 156 14.76 11.44 -7.56
C SER A 156 14.72 10.06 -6.92
N GLY A 157 15.01 9.93 -5.61
CA GLY A 157 14.93 8.66 -4.89
C GLY A 157 13.51 8.10 -4.86
N TYR A 158 12.52 8.96 -4.59
CA TYR A 158 11.11 8.57 -4.61
C TYR A 158 10.64 8.15 -6.00
N VAL A 159 10.96 8.93 -7.03
CA VAL A 159 10.63 8.61 -8.44
C VAL A 159 11.22 7.26 -8.83
N ALA A 160 12.51 7.05 -8.56
CA ALA A 160 13.18 5.77 -8.88
C ALA A 160 12.53 4.59 -8.14
N ALA A 161 12.25 4.73 -6.83
CA ALA A 161 11.61 3.69 -6.04
C ALA A 161 10.22 3.34 -6.58
N LYS A 162 9.39 4.33 -6.92
CA LYS A 162 8.01 4.10 -7.39
C LYS A 162 7.95 3.52 -8.81
N HIS A 163 8.91 3.87 -9.69
CA HIS A 163 9.11 3.14 -10.96
C HIS A 163 9.56 1.70 -10.73
N GLY A 164 10.45 1.47 -9.76
CA GLY A 164 10.87 0.13 -9.34
C GLY A 164 9.69 -0.73 -8.86
N VAL A 165 8.79 -0.18 -8.03
CA VAL A 165 7.57 -0.86 -7.58
C VAL A 165 6.68 -1.24 -8.76
N THR A 166 6.54 -0.35 -9.75
CA THR A 166 5.77 -0.64 -10.97
C THR A 166 6.35 -1.83 -11.73
N GLY A 167 7.68 -1.86 -11.92
CA GLY A 167 8.38 -2.98 -12.56
C GLY A 167 8.28 -4.29 -11.78
N LEU A 168 8.52 -4.22 -10.46
CA LEU A 168 8.45 -5.37 -9.56
C LEU A 168 7.04 -6.00 -9.52
N THR A 169 6.00 -5.17 -9.54
CA THR A 169 4.60 -5.62 -9.61
C THR A 169 4.31 -6.43 -10.88
N LYS A 170 4.77 -5.94 -12.03
CA LYS A 170 4.62 -6.66 -13.31
C LYS A 170 5.32 -8.01 -13.28
N ASN A 171 6.58 -8.02 -12.81
CA ASN A 171 7.36 -9.24 -12.75
C ASN A 171 6.72 -10.29 -11.84
N ALA A 172 6.40 -9.92 -10.59
CA ALA A 172 5.79 -10.84 -9.65
C ALA A 172 4.42 -11.35 -10.11
N SER A 173 3.63 -10.53 -10.82
CA SER A 173 2.35 -10.97 -11.36
C SER A 173 2.51 -12.07 -12.41
N LEU A 174 3.53 -11.99 -13.27
CA LEU A 174 3.81 -13.02 -14.28
C LEU A 174 4.25 -14.36 -13.65
N GLU A 175 4.97 -14.30 -12.53
CA GLU A 175 5.49 -15.49 -11.85
C GLU A 175 4.43 -16.28 -11.08
N TYR A 176 3.33 -15.60 -10.62
CA TYR A 176 2.37 -16.22 -9.69
C TYR A 176 0.91 -16.18 -10.15
N ALA A 177 0.61 -15.67 -11.34
CA ALA A 177 -0.76 -15.61 -11.85
C ALA A 177 -1.40 -17.00 -12.02
N ASP A 178 -0.65 -17.97 -12.55
CA ASP A 178 -1.10 -19.37 -12.72
C ASP A 178 -1.22 -20.15 -11.41
N GLN A 179 -0.69 -19.58 -10.31
CA GLN A 179 -0.78 -20.13 -8.96
C GLN A 179 -1.88 -19.45 -8.13
N GLY A 180 -2.75 -18.68 -8.77
CA GLY A 180 -3.92 -18.07 -8.13
C GLY A 180 -3.61 -16.84 -7.28
N ILE A 181 -2.47 -16.15 -7.53
CA ILE A 181 -2.14 -14.88 -6.86
C ILE A 181 -2.21 -13.74 -7.88
N ARG A 182 -3.04 -12.73 -7.58
CA ARG A 182 -3.12 -11.51 -8.36
C ARG A 182 -2.29 -10.41 -7.70
N ILE A 183 -1.46 -9.71 -8.47
CA ILE A 183 -0.57 -8.67 -7.97
C ILE A 183 -0.72 -7.44 -8.85
N ASN A 184 -1.17 -6.32 -8.28
CA ASN A 184 -1.39 -5.06 -8.99
C ASN A 184 -0.76 -3.89 -8.25
N SER A 185 -0.63 -2.75 -8.91
CA SER A 185 -0.21 -1.50 -8.28
C SER A 185 -1.28 -0.41 -8.40
N VAL A 186 -1.42 0.37 -7.34
CA VAL A 186 -2.18 1.60 -7.34
C VAL A 186 -1.22 2.80 -7.45
N HIS A 187 -1.62 3.80 -8.23
CA HIS A 187 -0.82 4.97 -8.56
C HIS A 187 -1.59 6.24 -8.16
N PRO A 188 -1.56 6.61 -6.87
CA PRO A 188 -2.22 7.82 -6.40
C PRO A 188 -1.54 9.08 -6.95
N GLY A 189 -2.34 10.11 -7.22
CA GLY A 189 -1.88 11.48 -7.33
C GLY A 189 -1.51 12.07 -5.96
N TYR A 190 -1.63 13.39 -5.81
CA TYR A 190 -1.50 14.01 -4.49
C TYR A 190 -2.79 13.80 -3.69
N ILE A 191 -2.65 13.07 -2.57
CA ILE A 191 -3.76 12.66 -1.71
C ILE A 191 -3.62 13.38 -0.36
N GLN A 192 -4.71 13.87 0.21
CA GLN A 192 -4.78 14.52 1.52
C GLN A 192 -4.35 13.58 2.64
N THR A 193 -3.05 13.50 2.88
CA THR A 193 -2.39 12.63 3.87
C THR A 193 -1.26 13.36 4.56
N PRO A 194 -0.76 12.89 5.70
CA PRO A 194 0.42 13.48 6.35
C PRO A 194 1.66 13.52 5.44
N LEU A 195 1.76 12.66 4.44
CA LEU A 195 2.92 12.59 3.53
C LEU A 195 3.14 13.87 2.73
N ILE A 196 2.08 14.63 2.44
CA ILE A 196 2.15 15.86 1.64
C ILE A 196 2.00 17.13 2.48
N GLY A 197 1.99 17.01 3.82
CA GLY A 197 1.67 18.13 4.71
C GLY A 197 2.62 19.32 4.69
N GLU A 198 3.81 19.18 4.09
CA GLU A 198 4.79 20.26 3.94
C GLU A 198 4.64 21.07 2.62
N PHE A 199 3.77 20.60 1.72
CA PHE A 199 3.55 21.28 0.44
C PHE A 199 2.38 22.26 0.50
N GLU A 200 2.49 23.35 -0.26
CA GLU A 200 1.39 24.29 -0.44
C GLU A 200 0.26 23.63 -1.24
N GLU A 201 -0.88 23.40 -0.59
CA GLU A 201 -2.01 22.65 -1.18
C GLU A 201 -2.48 23.29 -2.49
N SER A 202 -2.52 24.63 -2.56
CA SER A 202 -2.96 25.34 -3.75
C SER A 202 -2.11 25.07 -4.98
N GLU A 203 -0.81 24.82 -4.82
CA GLU A 203 0.09 24.47 -5.93
C GLU A 203 -0.12 23.03 -6.38
N LEU A 204 -0.34 22.10 -5.43
CA LEU A 204 -0.63 20.72 -5.76
C LEU A 204 -1.97 20.55 -6.47
N VAL A 205 -2.99 21.31 -6.07
CA VAL A 205 -4.32 21.32 -6.71
C VAL A 205 -4.24 21.68 -8.19
N LYS A 206 -3.42 22.68 -8.55
CA LYS A 206 -3.23 23.12 -9.95
C LYS A 206 -2.71 22.02 -10.87
N LEU A 207 -2.03 21.02 -10.31
CA LEU A 207 -1.49 19.89 -11.06
C LEU A 207 -2.54 18.84 -11.42
N HIS A 208 -3.75 18.91 -10.82
CA HIS A 208 -4.82 17.95 -11.07
C HIS A 208 -5.94 18.58 -11.89
N PRO A 209 -6.22 18.08 -13.10
CA PRO A 209 -7.33 18.59 -13.93
C PRO A 209 -8.69 18.53 -13.23
N VAL A 210 -8.90 17.61 -12.29
CA VAL A 210 -10.13 17.53 -11.48
C VAL A 210 -10.31 18.72 -10.51
N GLY A 211 -9.28 19.56 -10.31
CA GLY A 211 -9.34 20.78 -9.52
C GLY A 211 -9.32 20.61 -8.01
N ARG A 212 -8.89 19.46 -7.50
CA ARG A 212 -8.72 19.17 -6.07
C ARG A 212 -7.71 18.05 -5.82
N LEU A 213 -7.25 17.92 -4.59
CA LEU A 213 -6.51 16.74 -4.15
C LEU A 213 -7.46 15.53 -4.02
N GLY A 214 -6.88 14.33 -4.13
CA GLY A 214 -7.60 13.10 -3.83
C GLY A 214 -7.77 12.91 -2.31
N LYS A 215 -8.74 12.08 -1.93
CA LYS A 215 -8.95 11.65 -0.55
C LYS A 215 -8.43 10.22 -0.35
N PRO A 216 -7.92 9.88 0.84
CA PRO A 216 -7.48 8.50 1.15
C PRO A 216 -8.54 7.44 0.83
N GLU A 217 -9.82 7.74 1.08
CA GLU A 217 -10.94 6.84 0.82
C GLU A 217 -11.12 6.53 -0.66
N GLU A 218 -10.81 7.47 -1.56
CA GLU A 218 -10.90 7.26 -3.01
C GLU A 218 -9.87 6.25 -3.49
N VAL A 219 -8.66 6.29 -2.93
CA VAL A 219 -7.63 5.27 -3.19
C VAL A 219 -8.01 3.93 -2.57
N ALA A 220 -8.50 3.93 -1.32
CA ALA A 220 -8.93 2.73 -0.62
C ALA A 220 -10.00 1.93 -1.38
N GLN A 221 -10.94 2.60 -2.07
CA GLN A 221 -11.96 1.94 -2.89
C GLN A 221 -11.33 1.16 -4.06
N VAL A 222 -10.33 1.73 -4.74
CA VAL A 222 -9.62 1.05 -5.83
C VAL A 222 -8.81 -0.12 -5.28
N VAL A 223 -8.12 0.05 -4.16
CA VAL A 223 -7.38 -1.04 -3.50
C VAL A 223 -8.32 -2.17 -3.11
N ALA A 224 -9.47 -1.87 -2.51
CA ALA A 224 -10.47 -2.88 -2.16
C ALA A 224 -11.01 -3.62 -3.39
N PHE A 225 -11.26 -2.91 -4.51
CA PHE A 225 -11.61 -3.57 -5.77
C PHE A 225 -10.51 -4.53 -6.23
N LEU A 226 -9.25 -4.08 -6.28
CA LEU A 226 -8.13 -4.90 -6.74
C LEU A 226 -7.85 -6.12 -5.85
N LEU A 227 -8.13 -6.02 -4.55
CA LEU A 227 -8.00 -7.13 -3.61
C LEU A 227 -9.16 -8.12 -3.69
N SER A 228 -10.31 -7.75 -4.25
CA SER A 228 -11.52 -8.56 -4.28
C SER A 228 -11.58 -9.52 -5.46
N ASP A 229 -12.48 -10.51 -5.37
CA ASP A 229 -12.75 -11.46 -6.45
C ASP A 229 -13.40 -10.81 -7.69
N GLU A 230 -13.94 -9.58 -7.55
CA GLU A 230 -14.45 -8.79 -8.69
C GLU A 230 -13.32 -8.42 -9.68
N ALA A 231 -12.06 -8.37 -9.21
CA ALA A 231 -10.88 -8.16 -10.02
C ALA A 231 -10.21 -9.47 -10.48
N SER A 232 -10.98 -10.57 -10.63
CA SER A 232 -10.46 -11.91 -10.88
C SER A 232 -9.59 -12.06 -12.14
N PHE A 233 -9.77 -11.19 -13.15
CA PHE A 233 -8.95 -11.17 -14.38
C PHE A 233 -7.98 -9.99 -14.43
N VAL A 234 -7.73 -9.33 -13.29
CA VAL A 234 -6.88 -8.15 -13.17
C VAL A 234 -5.61 -8.51 -12.40
N THR A 235 -4.49 -8.63 -13.10
CA THR A 235 -3.16 -8.83 -12.51
C THR A 235 -2.09 -8.14 -13.36
N GLY A 236 -0.98 -7.70 -12.76
CA GLY A 236 0.11 -6.97 -13.44
C GLY A 236 -0.25 -5.54 -13.86
N SER A 237 -1.40 -5.04 -13.48
CA SER A 237 -1.95 -3.76 -13.95
C SER A 237 -1.58 -2.60 -13.03
N GLN A 238 -1.54 -1.40 -13.63
CA GLN A 238 -1.29 -0.13 -12.95
C GLN A 238 -2.58 0.69 -12.94
N TYR A 239 -3.12 0.97 -11.74
CA TYR A 239 -4.36 1.72 -11.59
C TYR A 239 -4.09 3.12 -11.05
N THR A 240 -4.26 4.14 -11.89
CA THR A 240 -4.15 5.54 -11.46
C THR A 240 -5.38 5.98 -10.68
N VAL A 241 -5.15 6.73 -9.60
CA VAL A 241 -6.17 7.42 -8.82
C VAL A 241 -5.67 8.86 -8.61
N ASP A 242 -5.68 9.64 -9.69
CA ASP A 242 -4.84 10.83 -9.83
C ASP A 242 -5.55 12.07 -10.40
N GLY A 243 -6.88 12.05 -10.53
CA GLY A 243 -7.63 13.20 -11.07
C GLY A 243 -7.15 13.66 -12.44
N SER A 244 -6.74 12.73 -13.31
CA SER A 244 -6.18 12.98 -14.66
C SER A 244 -4.77 13.59 -14.69
N TYR A 245 -4.01 13.56 -13.60
CA TYR A 245 -2.64 14.09 -13.57
C TYR A 245 -1.75 13.47 -14.68
N THR A 246 -1.83 12.16 -14.89
CA THR A 246 -0.99 11.44 -15.85
C THR A 246 -1.60 11.31 -17.25
N SER A 247 -2.74 11.94 -17.51
CA SER A 247 -3.43 11.88 -18.81
C SER A 247 -2.99 12.99 -19.78
N GLN A 248 -2.05 13.83 -19.40
CA GLN A 248 -1.56 14.98 -20.18
C GLN A 248 -0.07 14.87 -20.51
#